data_ac70570b4a7334a363ec2cf2e1b30d00
#
_entry.id   ac70570b4a7334a363ec2cf2e1b30d00
#
_cell.length_a   1.000
_cell.length_b   1.000
_cell.length_c   1.000
_cell.angle_alpha   90.00
_cell.angle_beta   90.00
_cell.angle_gamma   90.00
#
_symmetry.space_group_name_H-M   'P 1'
#
loop_
_entity.id
_entity.type
_entity.pdbx_description
1 polymer ?
#
loop_
_entity_poly.entity_id
_entity_poly.type
_entity_poly.pdbx_seq_one_letter_code
_entity_poly.pdbx_strand_id
1 'polypeptide(L)'
;MAFVHLHTHTEYSLLDGSNKIKNYVNRVKELGMNAAAITDHGVMYGVIDFYTAAKDAGINPIIGCEVYVAPNSRFDRELSHGDDKYYHLVLLAENNKGYENLMKIVSIGFTDGYYYRPRVDFDTLEKYHEGLIALSACLAGEIPRYLVRGFYEEAKNVALKYRDCFGAENFFLELQDHGIADQKRVNNDLLRMSQETGIGLVATNDIHYTYEDDVESHDVLLCIQTGKKVTDEDRMRYDGGQYYVKSEEEMARVFPYAKEALENTQKIADRCHVEIEFGNYKIPKYDIPEGFSTAKEFLRHLCDKGFEEKYETNPEYKTEDLKQIYADMEYELGIIESMGFIEYILIVWDYINWARTHDCWVGPGRGSAAGSRVCYCTGITNVDPVKYNLLFERFLNPERVSMPDIDVDFEDVERYRVIEYVNEKYGKDNVFG
;
A
#
# COMPACT_ATOMS: atom_id res chain seq x y z
N MET A 1 32.64 5.03 3.69
CA MET A 1 31.53 5.47 4.58
C MET A 1 30.26 4.92 3.93
N ALA A 2 29.38 4.27 4.64
CA ALA A 2 28.17 3.72 4.03
C ALA A 2 27.05 4.77 4.15
N PHE A 3 26.34 5.02 3.05
CA PHE A 3 25.24 5.97 2.92
C PHE A 3 24.04 5.33 2.25
N VAL A 4 22.84 5.67 2.69
CA VAL A 4 21.56 5.18 2.13
C VAL A 4 20.59 6.33 1.95
N HIS A 5 19.90 6.39 0.80
CA HIS A 5 18.82 7.34 0.59
C HIS A 5 17.57 6.91 1.36
N LEU A 6 17.14 7.73 2.33
CA LEU A 6 15.98 7.47 3.21
C LEU A 6 14.74 8.30 2.87
N HIS A 7 14.84 9.30 1.99
CA HIS A 7 13.74 10.15 1.55
C HIS A 7 13.70 10.15 0.03
N THR A 8 12.74 9.45 -0.55
CA THR A 8 12.69 9.20 -2.00
C THR A 8 11.25 9.09 -2.49
N HIS A 9 10.93 9.83 -3.54
CA HIS A 9 9.66 9.84 -4.23
C HIS A 9 9.76 9.08 -5.54
N THR A 10 8.84 8.13 -5.76
CA THR A 10 8.75 7.32 -6.97
C THR A 10 7.67 7.85 -7.92
N GLU A 11 7.45 7.14 -9.03
CA GLU A 11 6.33 7.41 -9.94
C GLU A 11 4.94 7.32 -9.28
N TYR A 12 4.86 6.78 -8.05
CA TYR A 12 3.64 6.74 -7.24
C TYR A 12 3.40 8.00 -6.39
N SER A 13 4.39 8.90 -6.27
CA SER A 13 4.18 10.32 -5.92
C SER A 13 3.63 11.05 -7.15
N LEU A 14 2.34 10.81 -7.47
CA LEU A 14 1.73 11.11 -8.75
C LEU A 14 1.95 12.57 -9.19
N LEU A 15 2.48 12.73 -10.42
CA LEU A 15 2.80 14.00 -11.05
C LEU A 15 3.85 14.85 -10.31
N ASP A 16 4.58 14.26 -9.36
CA ASP A 16 5.68 14.88 -8.63
C ASP A 16 6.97 14.07 -8.74
N GLY A 17 6.98 12.82 -8.28
CA GLY A 17 8.11 11.91 -8.50
C GLY A 17 8.13 11.33 -9.91
N SER A 18 9.31 11.24 -10.52
CA SER A 18 9.53 10.61 -11.83
C SER A 18 10.44 9.37 -11.77
N ASN A 19 10.87 8.95 -10.58
CA ASN A 19 11.65 7.74 -10.38
C ASN A 19 10.82 6.51 -10.73
N LYS A 20 11.13 5.85 -11.83
CA LYS A 20 10.61 4.50 -12.06
C LYS A 20 11.31 3.52 -11.13
N ILE A 21 10.54 2.76 -10.36
CA ILE A 21 11.04 1.87 -9.29
C ILE A 21 12.23 1.02 -9.76
N LYS A 22 12.12 0.36 -10.91
CA LYS A 22 13.22 -0.48 -11.44
C LYS A 22 14.48 0.32 -11.73
N ASN A 23 14.36 1.53 -12.29
CA ASN A 23 15.49 2.40 -12.60
C ASN A 23 16.15 2.89 -11.31
N TYR A 24 15.36 3.30 -10.34
CA TYR A 24 15.81 3.74 -9.03
C TYR A 24 16.61 2.63 -8.31
N VAL A 25 16.05 1.43 -8.19
CA VAL A 25 16.70 0.29 -7.55
C VAL A 25 18.00 -0.10 -8.26
N ASN A 26 17.99 -0.12 -9.60
CA ASN A 26 19.20 -0.38 -10.37
C ASN A 26 20.27 0.68 -10.13
N ARG A 27 19.89 1.96 -10.11
CA ARG A 27 20.82 3.07 -9.84
C ARG A 27 21.44 2.97 -8.46
N VAL A 28 20.66 2.67 -7.42
CA VAL A 28 21.14 2.42 -6.06
C VAL A 28 22.19 1.30 -6.05
N LYS A 29 21.91 0.20 -6.75
CA LYS A 29 22.83 -0.94 -6.88
C LYS A 29 24.12 -0.56 -7.63
N GLU A 30 24.02 0.17 -8.74
CA GLU A 30 25.17 0.68 -9.51
C GLU A 30 26.10 1.53 -8.65
N LEU A 31 25.54 2.33 -7.75
CA LEU A 31 26.29 3.17 -6.82
C LEU A 31 26.86 2.39 -5.61
N GLY A 32 26.62 1.08 -5.53
CA GLY A 32 27.16 0.22 -4.49
C GLY A 32 26.45 0.33 -3.13
N MET A 33 25.26 0.93 -3.07
CA MET A 33 24.44 0.98 -1.86
C MET A 33 23.77 -0.38 -1.62
N ASN A 34 23.58 -0.74 -0.35
CA ASN A 34 23.01 -2.02 0.07
C ASN A 34 21.52 -1.92 0.47
N ALA A 35 20.98 -0.73 0.55
CA ALA A 35 19.60 -0.45 0.93
C ALA A 35 19.05 0.77 0.19
N ALA A 36 17.73 0.88 0.12
CA ALA A 36 17.02 2.02 -0.43
C ALA A 36 15.66 2.17 0.24
N ALA A 37 15.15 3.39 0.34
CA ALA A 37 13.82 3.67 0.87
C ALA A 37 12.84 4.11 -0.22
N ILE A 38 11.55 3.83 0.02
CA ILE A 38 10.41 4.44 -0.66
C ILE A 38 9.64 5.27 0.35
N THR A 39 9.38 6.55 0.06
CA THR A 39 8.67 7.47 0.95
C THR A 39 7.74 8.39 0.17
N ASP A 40 6.89 7.82 -0.68
CA ASP A 40 5.95 8.57 -1.53
C ASP A 40 5.00 9.46 -0.73
N HIS A 41 4.54 10.55 -1.36
CA HIS A 41 3.66 11.55 -0.76
C HIS A 41 2.29 10.99 -0.35
N GLY A 42 2.10 10.73 0.94
CA GLY A 42 0.82 10.33 1.55
C GLY A 42 0.24 9.01 1.07
N VAL A 43 1.01 8.19 0.34
CA VAL A 43 0.56 6.92 -0.25
C VAL A 43 1.59 5.81 -0.07
N MET A 44 1.12 4.56 -0.17
CA MET A 44 1.96 3.35 -0.14
C MET A 44 1.73 2.48 -1.39
N TYR A 45 1.29 3.06 -2.48
CA TYR A 45 0.89 2.32 -3.69
C TYR A 45 2.04 1.54 -4.34
N GLY A 46 3.25 2.09 -4.30
CA GLY A 46 4.44 1.50 -4.89
C GLY A 46 5.17 0.48 -4.02
N VAL A 47 4.71 0.23 -2.79
CA VAL A 47 5.46 -0.57 -1.80
C VAL A 47 5.73 -1.99 -2.28
N ILE A 48 4.75 -2.69 -2.85
CA ILE A 48 4.91 -4.09 -3.30
C ILE A 48 5.87 -4.17 -4.49
N ASP A 49 5.71 -3.28 -5.46
CA ASP A 49 6.59 -3.23 -6.64
C ASP A 49 8.03 -2.90 -6.24
N PHE A 50 8.20 -1.94 -5.32
CA PHE A 50 9.51 -1.56 -4.79
C PHE A 50 10.16 -2.71 -3.98
N TYR A 51 9.40 -3.33 -3.07
CA TYR A 51 9.88 -4.45 -2.25
C TYR A 51 10.39 -5.59 -3.14
N THR A 52 9.59 -5.98 -4.13
CA THR A 52 9.95 -7.05 -5.06
C THR A 52 11.19 -6.70 -5.87
N ALA A 53 11.22 -5.50 -6.47
CA ALA A 53 12.36 -5.07 -7.27
C ALA A 53 13.67 -4.97 -6.44
N ALA A 54 13.58 -4.47 -5.20
CA ALA A 54 14.73 -4.35 -4.30
C ALA A 54 15.24 -5.73 -3.87
N LYS A 55 14.36 -6.65 -3.46
CA LYS A 55 14.73 -8.04 -3.10
C LYS A 55 15.38 -8.78 -4.29
N ASP A 56 14.82 -8.66 -5.49
CA ASP A 56 15.40 -9.24 -6.71
C ASP A 56 16.79 -8.68 -7.04
N ALA A 57 17.02 -7.40 -6.74
CA ALA A 57 18.31 -6.76 -6.93
C ALA A 57 19.32 -7.07 -5.81
N GLY A 58 18.89 -7.67 -4.68
CA GLY A 58 19.71 -7.90 -3.49
C GLY A 58 19.91 -6.64 -2.64
N ILE A 59 18.99 -5.67 -2.74
CA ILE A 59 18.95 -4.42 -1.97
C ILE A 59 17.95 -4.58 -0.82
N ASN A 60 18.30 -4.12 0.39
CA ASN A 60 17.36 -4.09 1.52
C ASN A 60 16.29 -3.02 1.30
N PRO A 61 14.99 -3.39 1.15
CA PRO A 61 13.92 -2.42 0.96
C PRO A 61 13.51 -1.79 2.30
N ILE A 62 13.62 -0.47 2.40
CA ILE A 62 13.11 0.30 3.54
C ILE A 62 11.75 0.87 3.14
N ILE A 63 10.70 0.39 3.82
CA ILE A 63 9.33 0.80 3.53
C ILE A 63 8.98 2.03 4.36
N GLY A 64 8.53 3.07 3.70
CA GLY A 64 8.15 4.32 4.32
C GLY A 64 7.05 5.07 3.58
N CYS A 65 6.72 6.23 4.08
CA CYS A 65 5.80 7.19 3.48
C CYS A 65 6.09 8.59 4.03
N GLU A 66 6.10 9.61 3.18
CA GLU A 66 6.05 10.99 3.63
C GLU A 66 4.59 11.36 3.87
N VAL A 67 4.16 11.32 5.13
CA VAL A 67 2.78 11.60 5.52
C VAL A 67 2.52 13.10 5.64
N TYR A 68 1.28 13.51 5.43
CA TYR A 68 0.79 14.86 5.66
C TYR A 68 0.23 14.98 7.08
N VAL A 69 0.81 15.83 7.91
CA VAL A 69 0.39 16.05 9.30
C VAL A 69 -0.42 17.34 9.40
N ALA A 70 -1.67 17.26 9.88
CA ALA A 70 -2.49 18.42 10.14
C ALA A 70 -1.90 19.24 11.32
N PRO A 71 -1.95 20.59 11.28
CA PRO A 71 -1.40 21.43 12.35
C PRO A 71 -2.04 21.18 13.73
N ASN A 72 -3.32 20.85 13.76
CA ASN A 72 -4.08 20.52 14.97
C ASN A 72 -4.74 19.14 14.81
N SER A 73 -5.99 19.10 14.36
CA SER A 73 -6.72 17.86 14.17
C SER A 73 -6.90 17.54 12.68
N ARG A 74 -6.82 16.26 12.34
CA ARG A 74 -7.12 15.78 10.97
C ARG A 74 -8.56 16.07 10.53
N PHE A 75 -9.44 16.34 11.47
CA PHE A 75 -10.84 16.70 11.22
C PHE A 75 -11.05 18.19 10.93
N ASP A 76 -10.05 19.04 11.19
CA ASP A 76 -10.14 20.47 10.90
C ASP A 76 -10.14 20.74 9.41
N ARG A 77 -11.23 21.34 8.91
CA ARG A 77 -11.41 21.67 7.50
C ARG A 77 -11.63 23.17 7.28
N GLU A 78 -11.67 23.96 8.35
CA GLU A 78 -11.80 25.42 8.35
C GLU A 78 -10.46 26.02 8.74
N LEU A 79 -9.68 26.44 7.73
CA LEU A 79 -8.39 27.09 7.93
C LEU A 79 -8.51 28.57 7.56
N SER A 80 -7.93 29.46 8.37
CA SER A 80 -7.82 30.87 8.05
C SER A 80 -6.86 31.10 6.89
N HIS A 81 -7.03 32.24 6.20
CA HIS A 81 -6.14 32.57 5.09
C HIS A 81 -4.71 32.79 5.61
N GLY A 82 -3.77 31.96 5.14
CA GLY A 82 -2.35 32.00 5.56
C GLY A 82 -1.93 30.92 6.53
N ASP A 83 -2.88 30.09 7.05
CA ASP A 83 -2.56 28.94 7.87
C ASP A 83 -1.97 27.81 7.02
N ASP A 84 -1.03 27.07 7.60
CA ASP A 84 -0.53 25.83 6.99
C ASP A 84 -1.64 24.78 6.99
N LYS A 85 -1.87 24.16 5.84
CA LYS A 85 -2.92 23.13 5.69
C LYS A 85 -2.44 21.77 6.21
N TYR A 86 -1.16 21.53 6.10
CA TYR A 86 -0.46 20.30 6.52
C TYR A 86 1.05 20.54 6.54
N TYR A 87 1.75 19.69 7.25
CA TYR A 87 3.21 19.55 7.28
C TYR A 87 3.61 18.19 6.74
N HIS A 88 4.86 18.05 6.32
CA HIS A 88 5.44 16.77 5.93
C HIS A 88 6.16 16.12 7.12
N LEU A 89 6.07 14.79 7.20
CA LEU A 89 6.83 13.97 8.13
C LEU A 89 7.17 12.65 7.43
N VAL A 90 8.44 12.28 7.37
CA VAL A 90 8.85 11.00 6.81
C VAL A 90 8.75 9.93 7.88
N LEU A 91 8.06 8.82 7.59
CA LEU A 91 7.95 7.66 8.44
C LEU A 91 8.57 6.46 7.74
N LEU A 92 9.43 5.71 8.45
CA LEU A 92 10.07 4.49 7.97
C LEU A 92 9.68 3.34 8.89
N ALA A 93 9.29 2.20 8.33
CA ALA A 93 8.99 1.00 9.09
C ALA A 93 10.28 0.28 9.48
N GLU A 94 10.55 0.19 10.79
CA GLU A 94 11.68 -0.54 11.33
C GLU A 94 11.48 -2.07 11.24
N ASN A 95 10.23 -2.52 11.38
CA ASN A 95 9.85 -3.92 11.40
C ASN A 95 8.40 -4.10 10.91
N ASN A 96 7.89 -5.35 10.91
CA ASN A 96 6.53 -5.66 10.45
C ASN A 96 5.45 -4.94 11.28
N LYS A 97 5.67 -4.72 12.58
CA LYS A 97 4.73 -3.94 13.40
C LYS A 97 4.66 -2.48 12.94
N GLY A 98 5.81 -1.88 12.63
CA GLY A 98 5.89 -0.54 12.04
C GLY A 98 5.20 -0.50 10.67
N TYR A 99 5.38 -1.51 9.84
CA TYR A 99 4.70 -1.60 8.54
C TYR A 99 3.17 -1.66 8.68
N GLU A 100 2.65 -2.49 9.60
CA GLU A 100 1.21 -2.52 9.91
C GLU A 100 0.69 -1.16 10.41
N ASN A 101 1.44 -0.51 11.30
CA ASN A 101 1.07 0.80 11.82
C ASN A 101 1.13 1.88 10.75
N LEU A 102 2.13 1.85 9.86
CA LEU A 102 2.23 2.77 8.74
C LEU A 102 1.03 2.64 7.79
N MET A 103 0.62 1.42 7.45
CA MET A 103 -0.60 1.19 6.65
C MET A 103 -1.84 1.80 7.31
N LYS A 104 -2.00 1.66 8.63
CA LYS A 104 -3.12 2.27 9.38
C LYS A 104 -3.07 3.79 9.34
N ILE A 105 -1.89 4.38 9.59
CA ILE A 105 -1.68 5.83 9.55
C ILE A 105 -2.07 6.38 8.18
N VAL A 106 -1.54 5.80 7.10
CA VAL A 106 -1.84 6.25 5.73
C VAL A 106 -3.33 6.07 5.41
N SER A 107 -3.95 4.94 5.78
CA SER A 107 -5.38 4.70 5.57
C SER A 107 -6.27 5.70 6.31
N ILE A 108 -5.95 6.02 7.58
CA ILE A 108 -6.66 7.04 8.37
C ILE A 108 -6.58 8.42 7.68
N GLY A 109 -5.44 8.74 7.08
CA GLY A 109 -5.30 9.97 6.28
C GLY A 109 -6.35 10.08 5.17
N PHE A 110 -6.67 8.96 4.50
CA PHE A 110 -7.68 8.91 3.44
C PHE A 110 -9.12 8.84 3.98
N THR A 111 -9.39 8.00 4.99
CA THR A 111 -10.76 7.77 5.49
C THR A 111 -11.28 8.92 6.34
N ASP A 112 -10.44 9.49 7.21
CA ASP A 112 -10.86 10.46 8.20
C ASP A 112 -10.36 11.88 7.90
N GLY A 113 -9.09 12.00 7.46
CA GLY A 113 -8.36 13.26 7.43
C GLY A 113 -8.27 13.94 6.08
N TYR A 114 -8.92 13.42 5.03
CA TYR A 114 -8.78 13.97 3.69
C TYR A 114 -9.32 15.41 3.58
N TYR A 115 -8.38 16.34 3.40
CA TYR A 115 -8.67 17.75 3.11
C TYR A 115 -7.50 18.33 2.30
N TYR A 116 -7.67 18.49 1.00
CA TYR A 116 -6.65 18.73 -0.03
C TYR A 116 -5.64 17.58 -0.18
N ARG A 117 -5.20 16.96 0.92
CA ARG A 117 -4.31 15.81 1.00
C ARG A 117 -4.81 14.84 2.08
N PRO A 118 -4.38 13.57 2.06
CA PRO A 118 -4.70 12.62 3.13
C PRO A 118 -3.88 12.96 4.39
N ARG A 119 -4.49 13.69 5.34
CA ARG A 119 -3.81 14.20 6.53
C ARG A 119 -4.03 13.28 7.73
N VAL A 120 -3.01 13.10 8.50
CA VAL A 120 -3.07 12.55 9.86
C VAL A 120 -2.84 13.67 10.88
N ASP A 121 -2.94 13.37 12.15
CA ASP A 121 -2.64 14.30 13.24
C ASP A 121 -1.73 13.64 14.28
N PHE A 122 -1.29 14.41 15.25
CA PHE A 122 -0.40 13.91 16.29
C PHE A 122 -1.03 12.76 17.09
N ASP A 123 -2.34 12.80 17.38
CA ASP A 123 -3.04 11.73 18.10
C ASP A 123 -2.97 10.40 17.33
N THR A 124 -3.04 10.45 16.00
CA THR A 124 -2.86 9.28 15.14
C THR A 124 -1.43 8.75 15.21
N LEU A 125 -0.44 9.65 15.18
CA LEU A 125 0.97 9.26 15.28
C LEU A 125 1.27 8.66 16.66
N GLU A 126 0.82 9.29 17.74
CA GLU A 126 1.00 8.78 19.11
C GLU A 126 0.39 7.39 19.31
N LYS A 127 -0.76 7.13 18.68
CA LYS A 127 -1.42 5.82 18.75
C LYS A 127 -0.69 4.71 17.99
N TYR A 128 -0.04 5.04 16.88
CA TYR A 128 0.51 4.05 15.94
C TYR A 128 2.02 4.21 15.70
N HIS A 129 2.78 4.87 16.60
CA HIS A 129 4.22 5.12 16.44
C HIS A 129 5.09 3.87 16.57
N GLU A 130 4.63 2.81 17.21
CA GLU A 130 5.42 1.61 17.51
C GLU A 130 6.00 0.99 16.23
N GLY A 131 7.32 0.74 16.25
CA GLY A 131 8.05 0.16 15.13
C GLY A 131 8.29 1.13 13.97
N LEU A 132 8.12 2.43 14.19
CA LEU A 132 8.38 3.48 13.21
C LEU A 132 9.58 4.35 13.62
N ILE A 133 10.35 4.75 12.61
CA ILE A 133 11.38 5.79 12.70
C ILE A 133 10.84 7.00 11.94
N ALA A 134 10.96 8.21 12.53
CA ALA A 134 10.47 9.44 11.93
C ALA A 134 11.61 10.42 11.62
N LEU A 135 11.53 11.09 10.45
CA LEU A 135 12.45 12.15 10.04
C LEU A 135 11.66 13.45 9.87
N SER A 136 12.27 14.59 10.23
CA SER A 136 11.60 15.91 10.25
C SER A 136 11.22 16.47 8.87
N ALA A 137 11.49 15.75 7.80
CA ALA A 137 11.19 16.05 6.40
C ALA A 137 11.89 17.31 5.84
N CYS A 138 11.42 17.77 4.68
CA CYS A 138 11.94 18.89 3.92
C CYS A 138 11.48 20.27 4.49
N LEU A 139 11.66 21.38 3.75
CA LEU A 139 11.17 22.71 4.15
C LEU A 139 9.64 22.76 4.39
N ALA A 140 8.89 21.77 3.94
CA ALA A 140 7.46 21.63 4.21
C ALA A 140 7.16 20.91 5.54
N GLY A 141 8.17 20.39 6.23
CA GLY A 141 8.03 19.81 7.58
C GLY A 141 7.68 20.87 8.63
N GLU A 142 7.06 20.45 9.74
CA GLU A 142 6.60 21.36 10.80
C GLU A 142 7.79 22.14 11.42
N ILE A 143 8.86 21.42 11.78
CA ILE A 143 10.06 22.02 12.37
C ILE A 143 10.73 23.00 11.41
N PRO A 144 11.08 22.63 10.16
CA PRO A 144 11.64 23.57 9.20
C PRO A 144 10.75 24.78 8.91
N ARG A 145 9.41 24.63 8.91
CA ARG A 145 8.48 25.76 8.72
C ARG A 145 8.60 26.79 9.83
N TYR A 146 8.67 26.36 11.10
CA TYR A 146 8.91 27.28 12.21
C TYR A 146 10.28 27.97 12.10
N LEU A 147 11.34 27.21 11.74
CA LEU A 147 12.68 27.78 11.57
C LEU A 147 12.76 28.83 10.45
N VAL A 148 12.12 28.56 9.30
CA VAL A 148 12.03 29.53 8.19
C VAL A 148 11.38 30.84 8.63
N ARG A 149 10.39 30.78 9.53
CA ARG A 149 9.70 31.93 10.09
C ARG A 149 10.42 32.60 11.27
N GLY A 150 11.54 32.01 11.72
CA GLY A 150 12.34 32.53 12.84
C GLY A 150 11.84 32.14 14.22
N PHE A 151 10.95 31.16 14.33
CA PHE A 151 10.38 30.64 15.58
C PHE A 151 11.17 29.43 16.08
N TYR A 152 12.39 29.66 16.57
CA TYR A 152 13.31 28.60 16.96
C TYR A 152 12.81 27.78 18.17
N GLU A 153 12.29 28.46 19.20
CA GLU A 153 11.82 27.78 20.43
C GLU A 153 10.58 26.94 20.18
N GLU A 154 9.67 27.40 19.30
CA GLU A 154 8.50 26.64 18.86
C GLU A 154 8.95 25.39 18.06
N ALA A 155 9.88 25.56 17.12
CA ALA A 155 10.48 24.45 16.38
C ALA A 155 11.09 23.39 17.31
N LYS A 156 11.84 23.84 18.32
CA LYS A 156 12.49 22.98 19.31
C LYS A 156 11.45 22.23 20.16
N ASN A 157 10.38 22.89 20.59
CA ASN A 157 9.30 22.26 21.34
C ASN A 157 8.61 21.15 20.50
N VAL A 158 8.36 21.41 19.21
CA VAL A 158 7.83 20.42 18.28
C VAL A 158 8.80 19.23 18.11
N ALA A 159 10.10 19.49 17.97
CA ALA A 159 11.11 18.45 17.86
C ALA A 159 11.15 17.55 19.10
N LEU A 160 11.08 18.14 20.29
CA LEU A 160 10.99 17.40 21.55
C LEU A 160 9.71 16.57 21.65
N LYS A 161 8.59 17.12 21.20
CA LYS A 161 7.29 16.42 21.16
C LYS A 161 7.35 15.17 20.25
N TYR A 162 7.95 15.27 19.05
CA TYR A 162 8.14 14.11 18.17
C TYR A 162 9.13 13.10 18.77
N ARG A 163 10.26 13.57 19.34
CA ARG A 163 11.22 12.70 20.05
C ARG A 163 10.54 11.91 21.17
N ASP A 164 9.69 12.54 21.96
CA ASP A 164 9.03 11.90 23.10
C ASP A 164 7.96 10.90 22.62
N CYS A 165 7.33 11.15 21.45
CA CYS A 165 6.38 10.24 20.82
C CYS A 165 7.06 8.98 20.23
N PHE A 166 8.08 9.15 19.39
CA PHE A 166 8.74 8.05 18.68
C PHE A 166 9.85 7.39 19.48
N GLY A 167 10.40 8.08 20.49
CA GLY A 167 11.61 7.70 21.24
C GLY A 167 12.87 8.37 20.69
N ALA A 168 13.86 8.57 21.58
CA ALA A 168 15.08 9.32 21.27
C ALA A 168 15.90 8.72 20.13
N GLU A 169 15.84 7.39 19.96
CA GLU A 169 16.57 6.65 18.92
C GLU A 169 15.79 6.53 17.61
N ASN A 170 14.52 6.99 17.59
CA ASN A 170 13.60 6.80 16.47
C ASN A 170 13.11 8.11 15.84
N PHE A 171 13.58 9.24 16.31
CA PHE A 171 13.29 10.54 15.70
C PHE A 171 14.58 11.26 15.34
N PHE A 172 14.67 11.76 14.10
CA PHE A 172 15.85 12.44 13.56
C PHE A 172 15.49 13.76 12.93
N LEU A 173 16.35 14.77 13.13
CA LEU A 173 16.30 16.03 12.40
C LEU A 173 16.95 15.83 11.02
N GLU A 174 16.24 16.17 9.96
CA GLU A 174 16.64 15.91 8.58
C GLU A 174 17.30 17.11 7.94
N LEU A 175 18.53 16.93 7.48
CA LEU A 175 19.30 17.93 6.75
C LEU A 175 19.15 17.71 5.24
N GLN A 176 18.79 18.76 4.51
CA GLN A 176 18.73 18.78 3.04
C GLN A 176 19.47 20.01 2.50
N ASP A 177 20.19 19.88 1.40
CA ASP A 177 20.82 21.02 0.71
C ASP A 177 20.79 20.84 -0.82
N HIS A 178 19.87 21.51 -1.46
CA HIS A 178 19.75 21.60 -2.94
C HIS A 178 20.25 22.95 -3.47
N GLY A 179 20.99 23.70 -2.65
CA GLY A 179 21.45 25.04 -2.98
C GLY A 179 20.47 26.16 -2.58
N ILE A 180 19.35 25.83 -1.94
CA ILE A 180 18.31 26.79 -1.52
C ILE A 180 18.76 27.51 -0.25
N ALA A 181 18.68 28.88 -0.24
CA ALA A 181 19.13 29.70 0.87
C ALA A 181 18.44 29.35 2.21
N ASP A 182 17.14 29.08 2.17
CA ASP A 182 16.38 28.71 3.37
C ASP A 182 16.83 27.35 3.94
N GLN A 183 17.18 26.38 3.11
CA GLN A 183 17.72 25.10 3.58
C GLN A 183 19.04 25.31 4.35
N LYS A 184 19.94 26.14 3.85
CA LYS A 184 21.21 26.44 4.54
C LYS A 184 21.00 27.09 5.90
N ARG A 185 20.04 28.01 5.99
CA ARG A 185 19.66 28.65 7.25
C ARG A 185 19.05 27.63 8.23
N VAL A 186 18.10 26.85 7.77
CA VAL A 186 17.44 25.80 8.55
C VAL A 186 18.43 24.74 9.04
N ASN A 187 19.38 24.31 8.19
CA ASN A 187 20.41 23.36 8.57
C ASN A 187 21.26 23.84 9.76
N ASN A 188 21.63 25.15 9.80
CA ASN A 188 22.37 25.71 10.91
C ASN A 188 21.56 25.62 12.24
N ASP A 189 20.27 25.93 12.17
CA ASP A 189 19.38 25.85 13.33
C ASP A 189 19.15 24.38 13.75
N LEU A 190 19.03 23.44 12.83
CA LEU A 190 18.91 22.00 13.11
C LEU A 190 20.18 21.43 13.74
N LEU A 191 21.36 21.83 13.28
CA LEU A 191 22.64 21.46 13.89
C LEU A 191 22.72 21.94 15.36
N ARG A 192 22.35 23.20 15.60
CA ARG A 192 22.25 23.75 16.95
C ARG A 192 21.23 22.99 17.81
N MET A 193 20.04 22.74 17.25
CA MET A 193 18.96 22.02 17.94
C MET A 193 19.38 20.59 18.32
N SER A 194 20.06 19.88 17.44
CA SER A 194 20.64 18.56 17.72
C SER A 194 21.59 18.59 18.91
N GLN A 195 22.50 19.60 18.96
CA GLN A 195 23.43 19.76 20.09
C GLN A 195 22.71 20.06 21.41
N GLU A 196 21.65 20.89 21.37
CA GLU A 196 20.90 21.28 22.57
C GLU A 196 19.97 20.18 23.11
N THR A 197 19.42 19.33 22.21
CA THR A 197 18.37 18.36 22.55
C THR A 197 18.86 16.91 22.57
N GLY A 198 20.02 16.62 21.99
CA GLY A 198 20.51 15.27 21.77
C GLY A 198 19.80 14.49 20.68
N ILE A 199 18.87 15.12 19.91
CA ILE A 199 18.19 14.46 18.79
C ILE A 199 19.20 14.23 17.66
N GLY A 200 19.25 12.99 17.12
CA GLY A 200 20.14 12.62 16.03
C GLY A 200 19.84 13.39 14.74
N LEU A 201 20.88 13.54 13.90
CA LEU A 201 20.76 14.12 12.56
C LEU A 201 20.77 13.04 11.49
N VAL A 202 20.07 13.27 10.38
CA VAL A 202 20.13 12.45 9.17
C VAL A 202 20.24 13.36 7.96
N ALA A 203 21.03 12.97 6.95
CA ALA A 203 21.16 13.73 5.70
C ALA A 203 20.45 13.00 4.57
N THR A 204 19.54 13.68 3.88
CA THR A 204 18.79 13.12 2.74
C THR A 204 18.89 14.03 1.52
N ASN A 205 18.44 13.50 0.36
CA ASN A 205 18.42 14.28 -0.88
C ASN A 205 17.01 14.47 -1.45
N ASP A 206 15.97 14.03 -0.75
CA ASP A 206 14.58 14.23 -1.18
C ASP A 206 14.41 13.94 -2.70
N ILE A 207 14.74 12.69 -3.07
CA ILE A 207 14.90 12.28 -4.46
C ILE A 207 13.57 12.32 -5.18
N HIS A 208 13.51 12.97 -6.34
CA HIS A 208 12.31 13.02 -7.20
C HIS A 208 12.56 12.46 -8.60
N TYR A 209 13.81 12.23 -8.99
CA TYR A 209 14.18 11.61 -10.27
C TYR A 209 15.51 10.84 -10.16
N THR A 210 15.74 9.92 -11.11
CA THR A 210 16.82 8.94 -11.00
C THR A 210 18.20 9.51 -11.37
N TYR A 211 18.31 10.16 -12.50
CA TYR A 211 19.57 10.66 -13.03
C TYR A 211 19.58 12.19 -13.07
N GLU A 212 20.77 12.81 -13.01
CA GLU A 212 20.91 14.27 -13.06
C GLU A 212 20.23 14.88 -14.30
N ASP A 213 20.33 14.21 -15.44
CA ASP A 213 19.76 14.64 -16.72
C ASP A 213 18.22 14.54 -16.77
N ASP A 214 17.57 13.84 -15.82
CA ASP A 214 16.12 13.73 -15.75
C ASP A 214 15.43 15.02 -15.30
N VAL A 215 16.18 16.04 -14.90
CA VAL A 215 15.67 17.33 -14.40
C VAL A 215 14.69 17.99 -15.38
N GLU A 216 14.98 17.95 -16.70
CA GLU A 216 14.09 18.55 -17.71
C GLU A 216 12.77 17.81 -17.83
N SER A 217 12.81 16.48 -17.80
CA SER A 217 11.61 15.62 -17.82
C SER A 217 10.76 15.81 -16.57
N HIS A 218 11.41 15.93 -15.41
CA HIS A 218 10.74 16.20 -14.14
C HIS A 218 10.08 17.60 -14.14
N ASP A 219 10.72 18.62 -14.69
CA ASP A 219 10.15 19.96 -14.82
C ASP A 219 8.87 19.99 -15.70
N VAL A 220 8.84 19.18 -16.76
CA VAL A 220 7.62 18.97 -17.57
C VAL A 220 6.52 18.28 -16.74
N LEU A 221 6.86 17.30 -15.92
CA LEU A 221 5.91 16.60 -15.04
C LEU A 221 5.24 17.58 -14.08
N LEU A 222 6.02 18.48 -13.44
CA LEU A 222 5.49 19.54 -12.57
C LEU A 222 4.56 20.51 -13.32
N CYS A 223 4.84 20.80 -14.58
CA CYS A 223 3.96 21.60 -15.42
C CYS A 223 2.60 20.90 -15.65
N ILE A 224 2.60 19.58 -15.86
CA ILE A 224 1.37 18.80 -16.00
C ILE A 224 0.58 18.83 -14.68
N GLN A 225 1.24 18.64 -13.55
CA GLN A 225 0.63 18.68 -12.22
C GLN A 225 -0.09 20.01 -11.94
N THR A 226 0.55 21.11 -12.30
CA THR A 226 0.07 22.47 -11.97
C THR A 226 -0.76 23.12 -13.07
N GLY A 227 -0.93 22.47 -14.22
CA GLY A 227 -1.61 23.03 -15.39
C GLY A 227 -0.88 24.21 -16.02
N LYS A 228 0.45 24.28 -15.88
CA LYS A 228 1.32 25.32 -16.37
C LYS A 228 2.12 24.86 -17.60
N LYS A 229 2.75 25.79 -18.29
CA LYS A 229 3.68 25.53 -19.41
C LYS A 229 5.12 25.73 -18.95
N VAL A 230 6.06 25.04 -19.57
CA VAL A 230 7.51 25.18 -19.29
C VAL A 230 7.98 26.63 -19.49
N THR A 231 7.33 27.38 -20.38
CA THR A 231 7.63 28.79 -20.66
C THR A 231 7.06 29.79 -19.65
N ASP A 232 6.18 29.34 -18.74
CA ASP A 232 5.60 30.23 -17.72
C ASP A 232 6.66 30.56 -16.66
N GLU A 233 6.78 31.84 -16.29
CA GLU A 233 7.74 32.31 -15.28
C GLU A 233 7.25 32.02 -13.86
N ASP A 234 5.96 32.24 -13.59
CA ASP A 234 5.32 31.99 -12.29
C ASP A 234 4.74 30.57 -12.22
N ARG A 235 5.58 29.60 -11.90
CA ARG A 235 5.21 28.20 -11.74
C ARG A 235 6.10 27.50 -10.72
N MET A 236 5.62 26.37 -10.22
CA MET A 236 6.40 25.47 -9.37
C MET A 236 7.61 24.92 -10.15
N ARG A 237 8.78 24.97 -9.54
CA ARG A 237 10.02 24.37 -10.01
C ARG A 237 10.81 23.81 -8.85
N TYR A 238 11.57 22.77 -9.12
CA TYR A 238 12.61 22.29 -8.22
C TYR A 238 13.95 22.88 -8.69
N ASP A 239 14.23 24.07 -8.17
CA ASP A 239 15.41 24.83 -8.59
C ASP A 239 16.72 24.09 -8.31
N GLY A 240 17.70 24.26 -9.20
CA GLY A 240 19.06 23.75 -9.03
C GLY A 240 19.29 22.32 -9.55
N GLY A 241 18.27 21.56 -9.91
CA GLY A 241 18.43 20.23 -10.52
C GLY A 241 19.14 19.18 -9.65
N GLN A 242 19.00 19.25 -8.33
CA GLN A 242 19.79 18.47 -7.37
C GLN A 242 19.05 17.30 -6.71
N TYR A 243 17.83 16.95 -7.16
CA TYR A 243 16.95 15.96 -6.55
C TYR A 243 17.09 14.54 -7.15
N TYR A 244 18.27 14.20 -7.68
CA TYR A 244 18.57 12.90 -8.26
C TYR A 244 19.24 11.94 -7.26
N VAL A 245 19.37 10.68 -7.65
CA VAL A 245 20.05 9.65 -6.85
C VAL A 245 21.55 9.88 -6.85
N LYS A 246 22.05 10.57 -5.83
CA LYS A 246 23.47 10.91 -5.64
C LYS A 246 24.26 9.74 -5.08
N SER A 247 25.55 9.65 -5.45
CA SER A 247 26.48 8.74 -4.81
C SER A 247 26.85 9.19 -3.37
N GLU A 248 27.44 8.29 -2.60
CA GLU A 248 27.99 8.60 -1.28
C GLU A 248 28.99 9.76 -1.32
N GLU A 249 29.87 9.78 -2.33
CA GLU A 249 30.87 10.84 -2.50
C GLU A 249 30.23 12.19 -2.84
N GLU A 250 29.14 12.21 -3.59
CA GLU A 250 28.38 13.43 -3.88
C GLU A 250 27.70 13.94 -2.62
N MET A 251 27.03 13.07 -1.85
CA MET A 251 26.42 13.45 -0.58
C MET A 251 27.46 13.93 0.46
N ALA A 252 28.63 13.30 0.52
CA ALA A 252 29.72 13.75 1.38
C ALA A 252 30.25 15.13 1.00
N ARG A 253 30.18 15.50 -0.29
CA ARG A 253 30.54 16.87 -0.75
C ARG A 253 29.46 17.90 -0.39
N VAL A 254 28.20 17.50 -0.37
CA VAL A 254 27.07 18.35 0.05
C VAL A 254 27.11 18.61 1.56
N PHE A 255 27.41 17.58 2.36
CA PHE A 255 27.42 17.64 3.83
C PHE A 255 28.79 17.38 4.46
N PRO A 256 29.86 18.15 4.10
CA PRO A 256 31.19 17.90 4.63
C PRO A 256 31.32 18.17 6.14
N TYR A 257 30.35 18.92 6.69
CA TYR A 257 30.27 19.33 8.09
C TYR A 257 29.37 18.40 8.94
N ALA A 258 28.67 17.46 8.35
CA ALA A 258 27.68 16.61 9.01
C ALA A 258 27.90 15.12 8.71
N LYS A 259 29.12 14.62 8.90
CA LYS A 259 29.50 13.24 8.62
C LYS A 259 28.62 12.24 9.37
N GLU A 260 28.30 12.52 10.63
CA GLU A 260 27.44 11.67 11.46
C GLU A 260 26.02 11.55 10.86
N ALA A 261 25.47 12.63 10.27
CA ALA A 261 24.16 12.59 9.64
C ALA A 261 24.13 11.66 8.41
N LEU A 262 25.23 11.54 7.68
CA LEU A 262 25.39 10.56 6.59
C LEU A 262 25.52 9.13 7.13
N GLU A 263 26.33 8.90 8.17
CA GLU A 263 26.51 7.59 8.81
C GLU A 263 25.21 7.08 9.44
N ASN A 264 24.38 7.97 9.98
CA ASN A 264 23.10 7.63 10.56
C ASN A 264 22.12 7.07 9.52
N THR A 265 22.24 7.41 8.23
CA THR A 265 21.40 6.81 7.17
C THR A 265 21.60 5.29 7.08
N GLN A 266 22.85 4.83 7.15
CA GLN A 266 23.16 3.40 7.15
C GLN A 266 22.72 2.73 8.46
N LYS A 267 22.93 3.38 9.63
CA LYS A 267 22.46 2.84 10.91
C LYS A 267 20.95 2.66 10.95
N ILE A 268 20.19 3.59 10.37
CA ILE A 268 18.74 3.47 10.23
C ILE A 268 18.40 2.32 9.27
N ALA A 269 19.07 2.24 8.12
CA ALA A 269 18.88 1.18 7.15
C ALA A 269 19.14 -0.22 7.72
N ASP A 270 20.17 -0.34 8.57
CA ASP A 270 20.54 -1.59 9.25
C ASP A 270 19.51 -2.04 10.32
N ARG A 271 18.60 -1.16 10.72
CA ARG A 271 17.51 -1.44 11.67
C ARG A 271 16.20 -1.80 10.96
N CYS A 272 16.03 -1.35 9.70
CA CYS A 272 14.79 -1.50 8.96
C CYS A 272 14.71 -2.87 8.30
N HIS A 273 13.86 -3.74 8.84
CA HIS A 273 13.64 -5.10 8.33
C HIS A 273 12.15 -5.41 8.29
N VAL A 274 11.56 -5.28 7.10
CA VAL A 274 10.17 -5.66 6.84
C VAL A 274 10.16 -6.90 5.96
N GLU A 275 9.43 -7.92 6.38
CA GLU A 275 9.20 -9.14 5.61
C GLU A 275 7.75 -9.19 5.15
N ILE A 276 7.54 -9.12 3.82
CA ILE A 276 6.21 -9.24 3.22
C ILE A 276 6.03 -10.68 2.76
N GLU A 277 5.05 -11.35 3.33
CA GLU A 277 4.72 -12.73 2.99
C GLU A 277 3.81 -12.76 1.76
N PHE A 278 4.22 -13.47 0.72
CA PHE A 278 3.46 -13.70 -0.51
C PHE A 278 2.87 -15.10 -0.55
N GLY A 279 1.73 -15.26 -1.23
CA GLY A 279 1.09 -16.57 -1.46
C GLY A 279 0.32 -17.12 -0.26
N ASN A 280 0.27 -16.42 0.86
CA ASN A 280 -0.56 -16.77 2.02
C ASN A 280 -1.88 -16.02 1.97
N TYR A 281 -2.90 -16.65 1.40
CA TYR A 281 -4.23 -16.07 1.29
C TYR A 281 -4.96 -16.10 2.64
N LYS A 282 -5.30 -14.94 3.19
CA LYS A 282 -6.04 -14.78 4.45
C LYS A 282 -7.55 -14.75 4.17
N ILE A 283 -8.10 -15.89 3.80
CA ILE A 283 -9.55 -16.05 3.56
C ILE A 283 -10.26 -16.10 4.92
N PRO A 284 -11.37 -15.35 5.13
CA PRO A 284 -12.22 -15.50 6.31
C PRO A 284 -12.70 -16.93 6.45
N LYS A 285 -12.91 -17.39 7.69
CA LYS A 285 -13.51 -18.70 7.94
C LYS A 285 -14.99 -18.65 7.67
N TYR A 286 -15.50 -19.73 7.06
CA TYR A 286 -16.92 -19.93 6.85
C TYR A 286 -17.54 -20.61 8.08
N ASP A 287 -18.68 -20.09 8.57
CA ASP A 287 -19.42 -20.70 9.68
C ASP A 287 -20.17 -21.93 9.18
N ILE A 288 -19.74 -23.10 9.65
CA ILE A 288 -20.27 -24.40 9.21
C ILE A 288 -21.66 -24.59 9.80
N PRO A 289 -22.71 -24.89 9.00
CA PRO A 289 -24.06 -25.15 9.50
C PRO A 289 -24.14 -26.39 10.39
N GLU A 290 -25.13 -26.43 11.30
CA GLU A 290 -25.41 -27.59 12.12
C GLU A 290 -25.62 -28.86 11.27
N GLY A 291 -25.04 -29.97 11.71
CA GLY A 291 -25.10 -31.25 11.02
C GLY A 291 -23.88 -31.58 10.15
N PHE A 292 -22.95 -30.65 9.98
CA PHE A 292 -21.70 -30.86 9.28
C PHE A 292 -20.49 -30.64 10.18
N SER A 293 -19.44 -31.45 10.01
CA SER A 293 -18.23 -31.35 10.83
C SER A 293 -17.15 -30.45 10.18
N THR A 294 -17.17 -30.31 8.86
CA THR A 294 -16.18 -29.55 8.10
C THR A 294 -16.83 -28.78 6.94
N ALA A 295 -16.17 -27.67 6.54
CA ALA A 295 -16.55 -26.90 5.36
C ALA A 295 -16.56 -27.77 4.08
N LYS A 296 -15.63 -28.74 3.99
CA LYS A 296 -15.56 -29.71 2.89
C LYS A 296 -16.81 -30.57 2.80
N GLU A 297 -17.28 -31.13 3.93
CA GLU A 297 -18.51 -31.96 3.97
C GLU A 297 -19.71 -31.13 3.53
N PHE A 298 -19.81 -29.90 3.97
CA PHE A 298 -20.91 -29.03 3.57
C PHE A 298 -20.86 -28.66 2.09
N LEU A 299 -19.68 -28.29 1.54
CA LEU A 299 -19.55 -28.03 0.11
C LEU A 299 -19.91 -29.27 -0.73
N ARG A 300 -19.45 -30.45 -0.29
CA ARG A 300 -19.79 -31.71 -0.93
C ARG A 300 -21.28 -31.91 -0.96
N HIS A 301 -21.97 -31.75 0.17
CA HIS A 301 -23.42 -31.88 0.25
C HIS A 301 -24.16 -30.96 -0.73
N LEU A 302 -23.69 -29.70 -0.85
CA LEU A 302 -24.26 -28.76 -1.82
C LEU A 302 -24.05 -29.22 -3.26
N CYS A 303 -22.86 -29.76 -3.56
CA CYS A 303 -22.57 -30.30 -4.89
C CYS A 303 -23.41 -31.52 -5.23
N ASP A 304 -23.54 -32.47 -4.32
CA ASP A 304 -24.34 -33.70 -4.53
C ASP A 304 -25.84 -33.37 -4.76
N LYS A 305 -26.39 -32.47 -3.92
CA LYS A 305 -27.73 -31.96 -4.10
C LYS A 305 -27.95 -31.28 -5.44
N GLY A 306 -27.01 -30.38 -5.81
CA GLY A 306 -27.09 -29.67 -7.09
C GLY A 306 -26.86 -30.59 -8.30
N PHE A 307 -26.06 -31.64 -8.16
CA PHE A 307 -25.86 -32.65 -9.19
C PHE A 307 -27.19 -33.43 -9.45
N GLU A 308 -27.86 -33.89 -8.40
CA GLU A 308 -29.18 -34.52 -8.50
C GLU A 308 -30.18 -33.58 -9.21
N GLU A 309 -30.29 -32.33 -8.74
CA GLU A 309 -31.26 -31.36 -9.26
C GLU A 309 -30.99 -30.93 -10.72
N LYS A 310 -29.72 -30.79 -11.15
CA LYS A 310 -29.37 -30.17 -12.43
C LYS A 310 -28.97 -31.18 -13.51
N TYR A 311 -28.41 -32.31 -13.13
CA TYR A 311 -27.92 -33.32 -14.07
C TYR A 311 -28.78 -34.59 -14.06
N GLU A 312 -29.07 -35.22 -12.91
CA GLU A 312 -29.82 -36.46 -12.86
C GLU A 312 -31.29 -36.32 -13.30
N THR A 313 -31.88 -35.16 -12.97
CA THR A 313 -33.28 -34.87 -13.41
C THR A 313 -33.35 -34.35 -14.85
N ASN A 314 -32.21 -34.02 -15.48
CA ASN A 314 -32.17 -33.46 -16.82
C ASN A 314 -32.13 -34.59 -17.89
N PRO A 315 -33.17 -34.74 -18.73
CA PRO A 315 -33.25 -35.82 -19.72
C PRO A 315 -32.23 -35.66 -20.89
N GLU A 316 -31.51 -34.55 -20.97
CA GLU A 316 -30.44 -34.33 -21.97
C GLU A 316 -29.22 -35.24 -21.69
N TYR A 317 -29.02 -35.69 -20.41
CA TYR A 317 -27.87 -36.47 -19.99
C TYR A 317 -28.23 -37.96 -19.81
N LYS A 318 -27.38 -38.85 -20.37
CA LYS A 318 -27.56 -40.31 -20.20
C LYS A 318 -26.75 -40.78 -18.99
N THR A 319 -27.08 -41.99 -18.50
CA THR A 319 -26.38 -42.58 -17.35
C THR A 319 -24.87 -42.65 -17.46
N GLU A 320 -24.31 -42.81 -18.68
CA GLU A 320 -22.91 -42.86 -18.91
C GLU A 320 -22.26 -41.43 -18.82
N ASP A 321 -22.98 -40.44 -19.33
CA ASP A 321 -22.56 -39.02 -19.23
C ASP A 321 -22.56 -38.57 -17.76
N LEU A 322 -23.58 -38.95 -16.99
CA LEU A 322 -23.71 -38.63 -15.56
C LEU A 322 -22.51 -39.14 -14.74
N LYS A 323 -22.03 -40.36 -15.02
CA LYS A 323 -20.87 -40.93 -14.33
C LYS A 323 -19.61 -40.10 -14.59
N GLN A 324 -19.41 -39.67 -15.84
CA GLN A 324 -18.26 -38.86 -16.19
C GLN A 324 -18.36 -37.44 -15.60
N ILE A 325 -19.55 -36.83 -15.68
CA ILE A 325 -19.79 -35.50 -15.09
C ILE A 325 -19.53 -35.50 -13.59
N TYR A 326 -19.99 -36.56 -12.89
CA TYR A 326 -19.74 -36.70 -11.45
C TYR A 326 -18.26 -36.89 -11.15
N ALA A 327 -17.56 -37.71 -11.91
CA ALA A 327 -16.11 -37.90 -11.75
C ALA A 327 -15.33 -36.62 -11.96
N ASP A 328 -15.70 -35.81 -12.96
CA ASP A 328 -15.11 -34.52 -13.20
C ASP A 328 -15.41 -33.51 -12.07
N MET A 329 -16.62 -33.53 -11.52
CA MET A 329 -16.98 -32.68 -10.35
C MET A 329 -16.14 -33.07 -9.12
N GLU A 330 -15.88 -34.36 -8.89
CA GLU A 330 -15.00 -34.86 -7.85
C GLU A 330 -13.57 -34.38 -8.03
N TYR A 331 -13.07 -34.42 -9.28
CA TYR A 331 -11.75 -33.89 -9.63
C TYR A 331 -11.66 -32.39 -9.31
N GLU A 332 -12.65 -31.59 -9.71
CA GLU A 332 -12.71 -30.17 -9.41
C GLU A 332 -12.70 -29.91 -7.89
N LEU A 333 -13.51 -30.64 -7.11
CA LEU A 333 -13.53 -30.55 -5.64
C LEU A 333 -12.14 -30.87 -5.04
N GLY A 334 -11.45 -31.88 -5.56
CA GLY A 334 -10.11 -32.23 -5.13
C GLY A 334 -9.08 -31.09 -5.40
N ILE A 335 -9.19 -30.41 -6.53
CA ILE A 335 -8.33 -29.26 -6.86
C ILE A 335 -8.65 -28.08 -5.94
N ILE A 336 -9.94 -27.73 -5.75
CA ILE A 336 -10.38 -26.64 -4.85
C ILE A 336 -9.87 -26.88 -3.43
N GLU A 337 -9.95 -28.13 -2.95
CA GLU A 337 -9.46 -28.53 -1.63
C GLU A 337 -7.93 -28.39 -1.54
N SER A 338 -7.19 -28.95 -2.49
CA SER A 338 -5.73 -28.95 -2.49
C SER A 338 -5.13 -27.55 -2.55
N MET A 339 -5.84 -26.61 -3.18
CA MET A 339 -5.47 -25.19 -3.27
C MET A 339 -5.98 -24.34 -2.08
N GLY A 340 -6.77 -24.92 -1.14
CA GLY A 340 -7.26 -24.23 0.06
C GLY A 340 -8.43 -23.30 -0.18
N PHE A 341 -9.21 -23.44 -1.26
CA PHE A 341 -10.29 -22.52 -1.63
C PHE A 341 -11.71 -22.97 -1.27
N ILE A 342 -11.88 -24.01 -0.44
CA ILE A 342 -13.21 -24.49 -0.03
C ILE A 342 -14.01 -23.35 0.64
N GLU A 343 -13.43 -22.68 1.62
CA GLU A 343 -14.12 -21.60 2.35
C GLU A 343 -14.43 -20.41 1.42
N TYR A 344 -13.55 -20.08 0.47
CA TYR A 344 -13.82 -19.06 -0.53
C TYR A 344 -15.07 -19.39 -1.37
N ILE A 345 -15.18 -20.61 -1.88
CA ILE A 345 -16.35 -21.07 -2.65
C ILE A 345 -17.62 -20.98 -1.79
N LEU A 346 -17.55 -21.38 -0.51
CA LEU A 346 -18.69 -21.32 0.39
C LEU A 346 -19.12 -19.89 0.72
N ILE A 347 -18.19 -18.97 0.89
CA ILE A 347 -18.47 -17.53 1.10
C ILE A 347 -19.19 -16.96 -0.12
N VAL A 348 -18.70 -17.28 -1.33
CA VAL A 348 -19.35 -16.82 -2.57
C VAL A 348 -20.75 -17.42 -2.70
N TRP A 349 -20.90 -18.71 -2.44
CA TRP A 349 -22.21 -19.38 -2.42
C TRP A 349 -23.17 -18.74 -1.42
N ASP A 350 -22.69 -18.40 -0.24
CA ASP A 350 -23.50 -17.88 0.86
C ASP A 350 -24.19 -16.56 0.49
N TYR A 351 -23.44 -15.57 0.02
CA TYR A 351 -24.04 -14.29 -0.32
C TYR A 351 -24.90 -14.35 -1.60
N ILE A 352 -24.59 -15.24 -2.53
CA ILE A 352 -25.46 -15.50 -3.70
C ILE A 352 -26.77 -16.15 -3.25
N ASN A 353 -26.69 -17.14 -2.36
CA ASN A 353 -27.87 -17.81 -1.82
C ASN A 353 -28.71 -16.86 -0.97
N TRP A 354 -28.07 -16.02 -0.15
CA TRP A 354 -28.76 -14.99 0.60
C TRP A 354 -29.51 -14.02 -0.34
N ALA A 355 -28.87 -13.52 -1.38
CA ALA A 355 -29.48 -12.63 -2.35
C ALA A 355 -30.75 -13.25 -2.96
N ARG A 356 -30.66 -14.51 -3.44
CA ARG A 356 -31.79 -15.23 -4.05
C ARG A 356 -32.95 -15.47 -3.10
N THR A 357 -32.67 -15.70 -1.82
CA THR A 357 -33.70 -15.93 -0.79
C THR A 357 -34.27 -14.63 -0.22
N HIS A 358 -33.73 -13.47 -0.58
CA HIS A 358 -34.14 -12.14 -0.13
C HIS A 358 -34.57 -11.21 -1.27
N ASP A 359 -35.08 -11.80 -2.36
CA ASP A 359 -35.63 -11.07 -3.52
C ASP A 359 -34.64 -10.13 -4.21
N CYS A 360 -33.34 -10.44 -4.18
CA CYS A 360 -32.32 -9.75 -4.95
C CYS A 360 -31.90 -10.62 -6.14
N TRP A 361 -32.11 -10.12 -7.36
CA TRP A 361 -31.81 -10.88 -8.58
C TRP A 361 -30.30 -11.03 -8.79
N VAL A 362 -29.91 -12.26 -9.12
CA VAL A 362 -28.52 -12.63 -9.38
C VAL A 362 -28.38 -13.10 -10.81
N GLY A 363 -27.40 -12.58 -11.52
CA GLY A 363 -27.07 -12.96 -12.89
C GLY A 363 -26.70 -14.46 -13.01
N PRO A 364 -26.69 -15.00 -14.24
CA PRO A 364 -26.41 -16.43 -14.46
C PRO A 364 -24.93 -16.80 -14.22
N GLY A 365 -24.08 -15.84 -13.96
CA GLY A 365 -22.63 -16.00 -13.86
C GLY A 365 -21.92 -15.63 -15.15
N ARG A 366 -20.67 -15.22 -15.00
CA ARG A 366 -19.76 -14.81 -16.10
C ARG A 366 -18.32 -15.18 -15.75
N GLY A 367 -17.39 -14.87 -16.65
CA GLY A 367 -15.97 -15.12 -16.44
C GLY A 367 -15.61 -16.60 -16.43
N SER A 368 -14.52 -16.93 -15.76
CA SER A 368 -13.93 -18.26 -15.73
C SER A 368 -14.71 -19.27 -14.85
N ALA A 369 -15.41 -18.77 -13.82
CA ALA A 369 -16.20 -19.60 -12.90
C ALA A 369 -17.31 -20.41 -13.59
N ALA A 370 -17.81 -19.92 -14.74
CA ALA A 370 -18.78 -20.64 -15.57
C ALA A 370 -18.24 -21.99 -16.10
N GLY A 371 -16.92 -22.21 -16.09
CA GLY A 371 -16.31 -23.47 -16.47
C GLY A 371 -16.32 -24.56 -15.37
N SER A 372 -16.75 -24.24 -14.15
CA SER A 372 -16.74 -25.16 -13.02
C SER A 372 -18.08 -25.84 -12.80
N ARG A 373 -18.07 -27.17 -12.74
CA ARG A 373 -19.22 -27.99 -12.36
C ARG A 373 -19.58 -27.78 -10.89
N VAL A 374 -18.59 -27.58 -10.03
CA VAL A 374 -18.82 -27.24 -8.62
C VAL A 374 -19.58 -25.92 -8.51
N CYS A 375 -19.18 -24.87 -9.22
CA CYS A 375 -19.90 -23.58 -9.25
C CYS A 375 -21.31 -23.73 -9.82
N TYR A 376 -21.49 -24.57 -10.83
CA TYR A 376 -22.81 -24.84 -11.40
C TYR A 376 -23.69 -25.62 -10.45
N CYS A 377 -23.26 -26.75 -9.87
CA CYS A 377 -24.03 -27.56 -8.93
C CYS A 377 -24.40 -26.75 -7.68
N THR A 378 -23.50 -26.00 -7.10
CA THR A 378 -23.79 -25.14 -5.94
C THR A 378 -24.70 -23.95 -6.28
N GLY A 379 -24.88 -23.63 -7.56
CA GLY A 379 -25.70 -22.52 -8.01
C GLY A 379 -24.97 -21.17 -7.97
N ILE A 380 -23.66 -21.13 -7.77
CA ILE A 380 -22.85 -19.93 -7.97
C ILE A 380 -23.01 -19.43 -9.41
N THR A 381 -23.01 -20.36 -10.37
CA THR A 381 -23.37 -20.08 -11.76
C THR A 381 -24.58 -20.88 -12.21
N ASN A 382 -25.30 -20.36 -13.21
CA ASN A 382 -26.42 -21.05 -13.88
C ASN A 382 -26.09 -21.37 -15.36
N VAL A 383 -24.79 -21.31 -15.72
CA VAL A 383 -24.30 -21.71 -17.03
C VAL A 383 -23.75 -23.13 -16.92
N ASP A 384 -24.33 -24.06 -17.66
CA ASP A 384 -23.91 -25.46 -17.66
C ASP A 384 -22.58 -25.64 -18.40
N PRO A 385 -21.47 -25.95 -17.70
CA PRO A 385 -20.18 -26.10 -18.32
C PRO A 385 -20.07 -27.28 -19.27
N VAL A 386 -20.87 -28.35 -19.06
CA VAL A 386 -20.88 -29.53 -19.92
C VAL A 386 -21.56 -29.21 -21.23
N LYS A 387 -22.73 -28.59 -21.19
CA LYS A 387 -23.50 -28.19 -22.37
C LYS A 387 -22.74 -27.25 -23.30
N TYR A 388 -21.97 -26.33 -22.74
CA TYR A 388 -21.19 -25.36 -23.51
C TYR A 388 -19.72 -25.71 -23.67
N ASN A 389 -19.30 -26.93 -23.26
CA ASN A 389 -17.94 -27.42 -23.35
C ASN A 389 -16.91 -26.43 -22.79
N LEU A 390 -17.17 -25.93 -21.58
CA LEU A 390 -16.31 -24.99 -20.87
C LEU A 390 -15.25 -25.75 -20.07
N LEU A 391 -14.06 -25.14 -19.92
CA LEU A 391 -12.92 -25.78 -19.28
C LEU A 391 -12.73 -25.27 -17.86
N PHE A 392 -12.64 -26.18 -16.88
CA PHE A 392 -12.37 -25.87 -15.48
C PHE A 392 -10.99 -25.26 -15.26
N GLU A 393 -9.99 -25.67 -16.05
CA GLU A 393 -8.62 -25.20 -15.95
C GLU A 393 -8.45 -23.70 -16.26
N ARG A 394 -9.47 -23.07 -16.85
CA ARG A 394 -9.55 -21.60 -17.00
C ARG A 394 -9.95 -20.91 -15.70
N PHE A 395 -10.66 -21.59 -14.84
CA PHE A 395 -11.08 -21.10 -13.52
C PHE A 395 -10.01 -21.39 -12.46
N LEU A 396 -9.59 -22.65 -12.33
CA LEU A 396 -8.53 -23.07 -11.42
C LEU A 396 -7.53 -23.98 -12.12
N ASN A 397 -6.25 -23.62 -12.02
CA ASN A 397 -5.17 -24.43 -12.53
C ASN A 397 -4.08 -24.57 -11.45
N PRO A 398 -3.77 -25.79 -10.96
CA PRO A 398 -2.74 -26.02 -9.95
C PRO A 398 -1.34 -25.54 -10.35
N GLU A 399 -1.05 -25.48 -11.65
CA GLU A 399 0.23 -24.98 -12.16
C GLU A 399 0.32 -23.46 -12.11
N ARG A 400 -0.80 -22.78 -12.02
CA ARG A 400 -0.89 -21.32 -11.93
C ARG A 400 -1.42 -20.92 -10.55
N VAL A 401 -0.51 -20.70 -9.60
CA VAL A 401 -0.86 -20.30 -8.22
C VAL A 401 -1.43 -18.87 -8.22
N SER A 402 -2.72 -18.77 -8.48
CA SER A 402 -3.47 -17.51 -8.33
C SER A 402 -4.80 -17.79 -7.64
N MET A 403 -5.24 -16.85 -6.81
CA MET A 403 -6.56 -16.92 -6.20
C MET A 403 -7.64 -16.91 -7.29
N PRO A 404 -8.68 -17.76 -7.21
CA PRO A 404 -9.79 -17.71 -8.14
C PRO A 404 -10.53 -16.39 -8.01
N ASP A 405 -11.00 -15.88 -9.14
CA ASP A 405 -11.85 -14.69 -9.22
C ASP A 405 -13.24 -15.10 -9.71
N ILE A 406 -14.27 -14.86 -8.88
CA ILE A 406 -15.67 -15.15 -9.20
C ILE A 406 -16.43 -13.83 -9.31
N ASP A 407 -16.72 -13.46 -10.55
CA ASP A 407 -17.56 -12.31 -10.86
C ASP A 407 -19.02 -12.62 -10.63
N VAL A 408 -19.71 -11.82 -9.83
CA VAL A 408 -21.15 -11.95 -9.56
C VAL A 408 -21.88 -10.67 -9.89
N ASP A 409 -22.91 -10.77 -10.72
CA ASP A 409 -23.76 -9.64 -11.08
C ASP A 409 -25.04 -9.66 -10.24
N PHE A 410 -25.33 -8.55 -9.56
CA PHE A 410 -26.56 -8.30 -8.83
C PHE A 410 -27.35 -7.17 -9.51
N GLU A 411 -28.66 -7.20 -9.37
CA GLU A 411 -29.48 -6.07 -9.79
C GLU A 411 -29.07 -4.78 -9.06
N ASP A 412 -29.13 -3.66 -9.77
CA ASP A 412 -28.60 -2.39 -9.28
C ASP A 412 -29.32 -1.87 -8.04
N VAL A 413 -30.65 -2.04 -7.99
CA VAL A 413 -31.51 -1.49 -6.94
C VAL A 413 -31.26 -2.14 -5.56
N GLU A 414 -31.06 -3.47 -5.50
CA GLU A 414 -30.97 -4.22 -4.26
C GLU A 414 -29.54 -4.66 -3.89
N ARG A 415 -28.54 -4.36 -4.75
CA ARG A 415 -27.15 -4.76 -4.54
C ARG A 415 -26.59 -4.27 -3.20
N TYR A 416 -26.98 -3.10 -2.74
CA TYR A 416 -26.52 -2.55 -1.46
C TYR A 416 -26.83 -3.45 -0.28
N ARG A 417 -27.99 -4.16 -0.28
CA ARG A 417 -28.39 -5.10 0.78
C ARG A 417 -27.45 -6.31 0.87
N VAL A 418 -26.98 -6.78 -0.27
CA VAL A 418 -26.00 -7.87 -0.32
C VAL A 418 -24.67 -7.41 0.28
N ILE A 419 -24.23 -6.18 -0.04
CA ILE A 419 -23.01 -5.59 0.54
C ILE A 419 -23.14 -5.42 2.06
N GLU A 420 -24.31 -4.96 2.54
CA GLU A 420 -24.61 -4.87 3.98
C GLU A 420 -24.53 -6.25 4.65
N TYR A 421 -25.18 -7.26 4.09
CA TYR A 421 -25.13 -8.64 4.61
C TYR A 421 -23.69 -9.17 4.71
N VAL A 422 -22.88 -8.98 3.66
CA VAL A 422 -21.49 -9.44 3.64
C VAL A 422 -20.66 -8.70 4.69
N ASN A 423 -20.86 -7.37 4.82
CA ASN A 423 -20.21 -6.56 5.84
C ASN A 423 -20.56 -6.99 7.27
N GLU A 424 -21.83 -7.32 7.53
CA GLU A 424 -22.30 -7.79 8.84
C GLU A 424 -21.76 -9.17 9.18
N LYS A 425 -21.78 -10.08 8.22
CA LYS A 425 -21.39 -11.48 8.43
C LYS A 425 -19.89 -11.70 8.48
N TYR A 426 -19.15 -11.10 7.56
CA TYR A 426 -17.71 -11.33 7.38
C TYR A 426 -16.82 -10.21 7.92
N GLY A 427 -17.42 -9.13 8.40
CA GLY A 427 -16.75 -7.97 8.97
C GLY A 427 -16.38 -6.90 7.91
N LYS A 428 -16.58 -5.64 8.27
CA LYS A 428 -16.31 -4.48 7.37
C LYS A 428 -14.86 -4.38 6.93
N ASP A 429 -13.93 -4.89 7.74
CA ASP A 429 -12.49 -4.87 7.44
C ASP A 429 -12.09 -5.93 6.39
N ASN A 430 -12.99 -6.84 6.03
CA ASN A 430 -12.78 -7.88 5.03
C ASN A 430 -13.53 -7.62 3.71
N VAL A 431 -14.27 -6.52 3.62
CA VAL A 431 -15.09 -6.17 2.46
C VAL A 431 -14.68 -4.81 1.92
N PHE A 432 -14.26 -4.76 0.66
CA PHE A 432 -13.82 -3.54 0.00
C PHE A 432 -14.75 -3.23 -1.18
N GLY A 433 -15.10 -1.96 -1.29
CA GLY A 433 -15.93 -1.44 -2.38
C GLY A 433 -15.12 -0.67 -3.42
#